data_cb9bdfe25ffcf7a3de8f115cbc1082dd
#
_entry.id   cb9bdfe25ffcf7a3de8f115cbc1082dd
#
_cell.length_a   1.000
_cell.length_b   1.000
_cell.length_c   1.000
_cell.angle_alpha   90.00
_cell.angle_beta   90.00
_cell.angle_gamma   90.00
#
_symmetry.space_group_name_H-M   'P 1'
#
loop_
_entity.id
_entity.type
_entity.pdbx_description
1 polymer ?
#
loop_
_entity_poly.entity_id
_entity_poly.type
_entity_poly.pdbx_seq_one_letter_code
_entity_poly.pdbx_strand_id
1 'polypeptide(L)'
;MSNNSVELKGLNAKLRILRGIIRRNNLSVMEFVYHNYVLRVNEEVVKNNEYLICMVCGSHLNITREHIIPRWCFRKDTKKYFDITVNGHTVTYNKATIPTCSTCNAELLNSLERYIQKLFHEGFEKDFAFNIFELQHIIRWLETIDYKFQIMNISKKFLSPKNGKHIPYLSDFPLYLLLPNKGYSPAKILSTIRYAHKRLAVKDKANHVNSLLIFKTSNQHFHFFHTIDDFIFLEIPQYKIALFYFFKEQFKETTVAYKKAMEVINKVY
;
A
#
# COMPACT_ATOMS: atom_id res chain seq x y z
N MET A 1 14.22 29.47 -2.98
CA MET A 1 13.62 28.68 -4.11
C MET A 1 14.53 27.59 -4.67
N SER A 2 15.87 27.58 -4.46
CA SER A 2 16.80 26.61 -5.08
C SER A 2 16.79 25.17 -4.49
N ASN A 3 16.63 24.99 -3.19
CA ASN A 3 16.73 23.67 -2.54
C ASN A 3 15.56 22.73 -2.91
N ASN A 4 14.33 23.22 -3.02
CA ASN A 4 13.17 22.39 -3.38
C ASN A 4 13.26 21.85 -4.83
N SER A 5 13.85 22.57 -5.75
CA SER A 5 14.02 22.12 -7.13
C SER A 5 15.04 21.00 -7.29
N VAL A 6 16.12 21.04 -6.51
CA VAL A 6 17.18 20.00 -6.49
C VAL A 6 16.66 18.70 -5.87
N GLU A 7 15.94 18.81 -4.73
CA GLU A 7 15.34 17.66 -4.06
C GLU A 7 14.31 16.95 -4.95
N LEU A 8 13.46 17.71 -5.63
CA LEU A 8 12.46 17.16 -6.56
C LEU A 8 13.10 16.47 -7.78
N LYS A 9 14.20 17.03 -8.32
CA LYS A 9 14.96 16.38 -9.39
C LYS A 9 15.56 15.05 -8.91
N GLY A 10 16.11 15.00 -7.71
CA GLY A 10 16.64 13.78 -7.09
C GLY A 10 15.56 12.71 -6.91
N LEU A 11 14.37 13.09 -6.37
CA LEU A 11 13.23 12.19 -6.25
C LEU A 11 12.78 11.63 -7.61
N ASN A 12 12.62 12.49 -8.61
CA ASN A 12 12.20 12.06 -9.95
C ASN A 12 13.18 11.08 -10.60
N ALA A 13 14.50 11.26 -10.38
CA ALA A 13 15.51 10.32 -10.84
C ALA A 13 15.34 8.94 -10.17
N LYS A 14 15.15 8.89 -8.85
CA LYS A 14 14.92 7.66 -8.09
C LYS A 14 13.61 6.98 -8.51
N LEU A 15 12.53 7.72 -8.67
CA LEU A 15 11.26 7.19 -9.18
C LEU A 15 11.39 6.64 -10.61
N ARG A 16 12.23 7.23 -11.45
CA ARG A 16 12.54 6.67 -12.79
C ARG A 16 13.24 5.33 -12.68
N ILE A 17 14.22 5.20 -11.80
CA ILE A 17 14.93 3.93 -11.52
C ILE A 17 13.93 2.90 -11.01
N LEU A 18 13.10 3.22 -10.00
CA LEU A 18 12.09 2.34 -9.43
C LEU A 18 11.14 1.81 -10.50
N ARG A 19 10.60 2.69 -11.37
CA ARG A 19 9.73 2.27 -12.48
C ARG A 19 10.42 1.32 -13.44
N GLY A 20 11.70 1.56 -13.76
CA GLY A 20 12.50 0.68 -14.60
C GLY A 20 12.69 -0.71 -13.99
N ILE A 21 12.98 -0.78 -12.71
CA ILE A 21 13.12 -2.02 -11.95
C ILE A 21 11.82 -2.81 -11.96
N ILE A 22 10.69 -2.18 -11.62
CA ILE A 22 9.37 -2.81 -11.60
C ILE A 22 8.99 -3.38 -12.97
N ARG A 23 9.22 -2.64 -14.05
CA ARG A 23 8.91 -3.12 -15.41
C ARG A 23 9.70 -4.36 -15.79
N ARG A 24 11.00 -4.40 -15.47
CA ARG A 24 11.86 -5.54 -15.80
C ARG A 24 11.55 -6.78 -14.99
N ASN A 25 11.21 -6.61 -13.71
CA ASN A 25 11.12 -7.71 -12.76
C ASN A 25 9.68 -8.08 -12.37
N ASN A 26 8.66 -7.47 -13.00
CA ASN A 26 7.27 -7.77 -12.68
C ASN A 26 6.93 -9.25 -12.82
N LEU A 27 7.47 -9.92 -13.84
CA LEU A 27 7.17 -11.33 -14.08
C LEU A 27 7.72 -12.21 -12.95
N SER A 28 9.00 -12.08 -12.63
CA SER A 28 9.64 -12.90 -11.59
C SER A 28 9.02 -12.68 -10.20
N VAL A 29 8.66 -11.44 -9.86
CA VAL A 29 7.92 -11.16 -8.62
C VAL A 29 6.56 -11.84 -8.62
N MET A 30 5.83 -11.79 -9.74
CA MET A 30 4.51 -12.40 -9.85
C MET A 30 4.57 -13.93 -9.85
N GLU A 31 5.59 -14.55 -10.45
CA GLU A 31 5.82 -15.98 -10.37
C GLU A 31 6.06 -16.42 -8.93
N PHE A 32 6.92 -15.72 -8.21
CA PHE A 32 7.15 -16.00 -6.79
C PHE A 32 5.86 -15.90 -5.97
N VAL A 33 5.10 -14.81 -6.13
CA VAL A 33 3.82 -14.59 -5.44
C VAL A 33 2.82 -15.69 -5.79
N TYR A 34 2.73 -16.08 -7.06
CA TYR A 34 1.81 -17.11 -7.52
C TYR A 34 2.12 -18.47 -6.89
N HIS A 35 3.35 -18.91 -7.00
CA HIS A 35 3.74 -20.23 -6.50
C HIS A 35 3.77 -20.33 -4.98
N ASN A 36 4.23 -19.27 -4.30
CA ASN A 36 4.47 -19.34 -2.86
C ASN A 36 3.32 -18.76 -2.01
N TYR A 37 2.50 -17.86 -2.56
CA TYR A 37 1.44 -17.20 -1.79
C TYR A 37 0.03 -17.46 -2.32
N VAL A 38 -0.15 -17.72 -3.64
CA VAL A 38 -1.50 -17.90 -4.22
C VAL A 38 -1.88 -19.38 -4.33
N LEU A 39 -1.07 -20.18 -5.04
CA LEU A 39 -1.37 -21.58 -5.28
C LEU A 39 -1.08 -22.46 -4.07
N ARG A 40 0.05 -22.28 -3.46
CA ARG A 40 0.52 -23.15 -2.40
C ARG A 40 1.05 -22.37 -1.23
N VAL A 41 0.72 -22.90 -0.07
CA VAL A 41 1.37 -22.51 1.15
C VAL A 41 2.67 -23.26 1.26
N ASN A 42 3.73 -22.59 1.05
CA ASN A 42 4.98 -23.06 1.62
C ASN A 42 5.18 -22.32 2.95
N GLU A 43 4.74 -22.93 4.05
CA GLU A 43 4.91 -22.33 5.39
C GLU A 43 6.37 -22.02 5.68
N GLU A 44 7.30 -22.81 5.15
CA GLU A 44 8.74 -22.58 5.31
C GLU A 44 9.17 -21.29 4.65
N VAL A 45 8.66 -20.98 3.44
CA VAL A 45 8.95 -19.72 2.75
C VAL A 45 8.46 -18.51 3.53
N VAL A 46 7.32 -18.64 4.22
CA VAL A 46 6.76 -17.54 5.01
C VAL A 46 7.51 -17.36 6.34
N LYS A 47 8.02 -18.44 6.91
CA LYS A 47 8.71 -18.45 8.21
C LYS A 47 10.22 -18.20 8.09
N ASN A 48 10.85 -18.60 6.98
CA ASN A 48 12.29 -18.52 6.78
C ASN A 48 12.66 -17.35 5.85
N ASN A 49 13.40 -16.37 6.38
CA ASN A 49 13.84 -15.20 5.63
C ASN A 49 14.76 -15.54 4.44
N GLU A 50 15.44 -16.69 4.44
CA GLU A 50 16.35 -17.12 3.37
C GLU A 50 15.65 -17.36 2.03
N TYR A 51 14.36 -17.70 2.05
CA TYR A 51 13.57 -17.94 0.85
C TYR A 51 12.79 -16.71 0.36
N LEU A 52 12.92 -15.58 1.07
CA LEU A 52 12.20 -14.37 0.70
C LEU A 52 12.89 -13.65 -0.45
N ILE A 53 12.07 -13.00 -1.26
CA ILE A 53 12.54 -12.05 -2.28
C ILE A 53 12.03 -10.65 -1.97
N CYS A 54 12.69 -9.66 -2.53
CA CYS A 54 12.17 -8.30 -2.56
C CYS A 54 10.87 -8.24 -3.37
N MET A 55 9.77 -7.87 -2.74
CA MET A 55 8.45 -7.77 -3.42
C MET A 55 8.39 -6.63 -4.43
N VAL A 56 9.42 -5.81 -4.56
CA VAL A 56 9.50 -4.73 -5.55
C VAL A 56 10.33 -5.12 -6.77
N CYS A 57 11.50 -5.72 -6.55
CA CYS A 57 12.47 -5.99 -7.63
C CYS A 57 12.83 -7.47 -7.81
N GLY A 58 12.33 -8.38 -6.99
CA GLY A 58 12.63 -9.81 -7.10
C GLY A 58 14.02 -10.23 -6.59
N SER A 59 14.86 -9.31 -6.09
CA SER A 59 16.20 -9.63 -5.56
C SER A 59 16.10 -10.48 -4.28
N HIS A 60 17.02 -11.42 -4.12
CA HIS A 60 17.22 -12.19 -2.89
C HIS A 60 18.24 -11.54 -1.93
N LEU A 61 18.91 -10.46 -2.36
CA LEU A 61 20.00 -9.86 -1.63
C LEU A 61 19.52 -8.83 -0.62
N ASN A 62 20.12 -8.84 0.58
CA ASN A 62 19.92 -7.84 1.62
C ASN A 62 18.45 -7.56 1.93
N ILE A 63 17.66 -8.61 2.13
CA ILE A 63 16.24 -8.50 2.43
C ILE A 63 16.03 -7.86 3.80
N THR A 64 15.26 -6.80 3.81
CA THR A 64 14.82 -6.03 4.97
C THR A 64 13.29 -6.12 5.10
N ARG A 65 12.73 -5.51 6.14
CA ARG A 65 11.29 -5.41 6.35
C ARG A 65 10.82 -3.99 6.11
N GLU A 66 10.03 -3.80 5.09
CA GLU A 66 9.42 -2.53 4.73
C GLU A 66 8.03 -2.42 5.34
N HIS A 67 7.75 -1.35 6.08
CA HIS A 67 6.43 -1.11 6.67
C HIS A 67 5.38 -0.86 5.57
N ILE A 68 4.19 -1.41 5.76
CA ILE A 68 3.05 -1.18 4.85
C ILE A 68 2.70 0.30 4.86
N ILE A 69 2.37 0.82 6.05
CA ILE A 69 2.18 2.24 6.30
C ILE A 69 3.42 2.76 7.01
N PRO A 70 4.00 3.87 6.58
CA PRO A 70 5.16 4.45 7.24
C PRO A 70 4.90 4.75 8.72
N ARG A 71 5.89 4.47 9.57
CA ARG A 71 5.77 4.63 11.03
C ARG A 71 5.40 6.04 11.45
N TRP A 72 5.79 7.05 10.69
CA TRP A 72 5.45 8.44 10.98
C TRP A 72 3.94 8.73 10.90
N CYS A 73 3.15 7.93 10.14
CA CYS A 73 1.70 8.10 10.06
C CYS A 73 1.00 7.79 11.38
N PHE A 74 1.46 6.78 12.12
CA PHE A 74 0.78 6.24 13.31
C PHE A 74 1.61 6.31 14.60
N ARG A 75 2.51 7.26 14.73
CA ARG A 75 3.48 7.37 15.86
C ARG A 75 2.90 7.11 17.25
N LYS A 76 1.68 7.58 17.52
CA LYS A 76 1.00 7.45 18.81
C LYS A 76 0.17 6.18 18.94
N ASP A 77 -0.12 5.50 17.82
CA ASP A 77 -1.06 4.38 17.73
C ASP A 77 -0.38 3.05 17.39
N THR A 78 0.86 2.86 17.81
CA THR A 78 1.68 1.67 17.49
C THR A 78 1.09 0.34 17.96
N LYS A 79 0.22 0.36 18.97
CA LYS A 79 -0.46 -0.84 19.52
C LYS A 79 -1.73 -1.22 18.75
N LYS A 80 -2.29 -0.31 17.94
CA LYS A 80 -3.43 -0.61 17.07
C LYS A 80 -3.04 -1.66 16.02
N TYR A 81 -4.02 -2.36 15.50
CA TYR A 81 -3.81 -3.48 14.58
C TYR A 81 -4.76 -3.40 13.39
N PHE A 82 -4.37 -4.07 12.32
CA PHE A 82 -5.23 -4.38 11.19
C PHE A 82 -5.85 -5.75 11.38
N ASP A 83 -7.14 -5.86 11.13
CA ASP A 83 -7.79 -7.14 10.95
C ASP A 83 -7.50 -7.66 9.55
N ILE A 84 -6.73 -8.73 9.47
CA ILE A 84 -6.51 -9.45 8.24
C ILE A 84 -7.62 -10.47 8.12
N THR A 85 -8.61 -10.18 7.28
CA THR A 85 -9.81 -10.97 7.09
C THR A 85 -9.55 -12.37 6.53
N VAL A 86 -8.42 -12.55 5.86
CA VAL A 86 -7.95 -13.84 5.40
C VAL A 86 -7.35 -14.59 6.58
N ASN A 87 -8.06 -15.58 7.13
CA ASN A 87 -7.59 -16.40 8.25
C ASN A 87 -7.77 -15.76 9.67
N GLY A 88 -8.45 -14.62 9.79
CA GLY A 88 -8.71 -13.98 11.10
C GLY A 88 -7.47 -13.52 11.87
N HIS A 89 -6.33 -13.37 11.17
CA HIS A 89 -5.09 -12.92 11.78
C HIS A 89 -5.05 -11.42 11.95
N THR A 90 -4.67 -10.95 13.14
CA THR A 90 -4.45 -9.53 13.41
C THR A 90 -2.96 -9.18 13.38
N VAL A 91 -2.60 -8.05 12.79
CA VAL A 91 -1.23 -7.55 12.76
C VAL A 91 -1.20 -6.11 13.26
N THR A 92 -0.37 -5.84 14.27
CA THR A 92 -0.19 -4.46 14.74
C THR A 92 0.47 -3.61 13.64
N TYR A 93 0.16 -2.33 13.60
CA TYR A 93 0.70 -1.38 12.61
C TYR A 93 2.23 -1.46 12.53
N ASN A 94 2.89 -1.56 13.68
CA ASN A 94 4.35 -1.65 13.76
C ASN A 94 4.94 -2.98 13.24
N LYS A 95 4.14 -4.04 13.13
CA LYS A 95 4.56 -5.36 12.62
C LYS A 95 4.09 -5.64 11.20
N ALA A 96 3.28 -4.76 10.64
CA ALA A 96 2.77 -4.88 9.28
C ALA A 96 3.87 -4.51 8.28
N THR A 97 4.57 -5.51 7.76
CA THR A 97 5.71 -5.35 6.84
C THR A 97 5.66 -6.34 5.69
N ILE A 98 6.37 -5.99 4.60
CA ILE A 98 6.67 -6.90 3.49
C ILE A 98 8.20 -7.03 3.32
N PRO A 99 8.68 -8.15 2.74
CA PRO A 99 10.09 -8.30 2.40
C PRO A 99 10.47 -7.36 1.25
N THR A 100 11.55 -6.60 1.44
CA THR A 100 12.06 -5.64 0.46
C THR A 100 13.56 -5.52 0.62
N CYS A 101 14.34 -5.51 -0.48
CA CYS A 101 15.79 -5.33 -0.36
C CYS A 101 16.14 -3.91 0.12
N SER A 102 17.33 -3.76 0.69
CA SER A 102 17.82 -2.48 1.22
C SER A 102 17.75 -1.34 0.21
N THR A 103 18.12 -1.58 -1.05
CA THR A 103 18.05 -0.57 -2.12
C THR A 103 16.61 -0.11 -2.38
N CYS A 104 15.67 -1.04 -2.54
CA CYS A 104 14.26 -0.65 -2.75
C CYS A 104 13.68 0.05 -1.53
N ASN A 105 13.96 -0.45 -0.33
CA ASN A 105 13.46 0.10 0.91
C ASN A 105 14.10 1.47 1.21
N ALA A 106 15.40 1.50 1.48
CA ALA A 106 16.06 2.70 2.01
C ALA A 106 16.28 3.80 0.96
N GLU A 107 16.54 3.44 -0.31
CA GLU A 107 16.90 4.43 -1.31
C GLU A 107 15.72 4.90 -2.17
N LEU A 108 14.83 3.99 -2.55
CA LEU A 108 13.77 4.30 -3.51
C LEU A 108 12.45 4.64 -2.82
N LEU A 109 11.90 3.72 -2.02
CA LEU A 109 10.59 3.92 -1.37
C LEU A 109 10.68 5.00 -0.28
N ASN A 110 11.69 4.94 0.58
CA ASN A 110 11.90 5.94 1.62
C ASN A 110 12.09 7.36 1.07
N SER A 111 12.61 7.51 -0.16
CA SER A 111 12.72 8.84 -0.78
C SER A 111 11.34 9.43 -1.11
N LEU A 112 10.41 8.61 -1.57
CA LEU A 112 9.02 9.03 -1.77
C LEU A 112 8.34 9.33 -0.43
N GLU A 113 8.51 8.47 0.56
CA GLU A 113 7.91 8.64 1.89
C GLU A 113 8.36 9.92 2.58
N ARG A 114 9.69 10.22 2.55
CA ARG A 114 10.23 11.48 3.09
C ARG A 114 9.68 12.71 2.37
N TYR A 115 9.56 12.62 1.05
CA TYR A 115 8.96 13.71 0.28
C TYR A 115 7.50 13.95 0.68
N ILE A 116 6.70 12.90 0.80
CA ILE A 116 5.29 12.99 1.22
C ILE A 116 5.17 13.53 2.66
N GLN A 117 6.03 13.07 3.57
CA GLN A 117 6.04 13.58 4.95
C GLN A 117 6.32 15.08 4.99
N LYS A 118 7.32 15.54 4.24
CA LYS A 118 7.65 16.96 4.11
C LYS A 118 6.50 17.75 3.49
N LEU A 119 5.91 17.21 2.41
CA LEU A 119 4.78 17.81 1.72
C LEU A 119 3.57 18.03 2.64
N PHE A 120 3.26 17.08 3.51
CA PHE A 120 2.16 17.22 4.48
C PHE A 120 2.50 18.20 5.59
N HIS A 121 3.74 18.26 6.03
CA HIS A 121 4.19 19.25 7.01
C HIS A 121 4.04 20.67 6.45
N GLU A 122 4.56 20.92 5.26
CA GLU A 122 4.45 22.23 4.59
C GLU A 122 3.00 22.53 4.15
N GLY A 123 2.26 21.52 3.76
CA GLY A 123 0.86 21.64 3.33
C GLY A 123 -0.07 22.12 4.43
N PHE A 124 0.20 21.74 5.67
CA PHE A 124 -0.56 22.24 6.82
C PHE A 124 -0.51 23.77 6.93
N GLU A 125 0.66 24.37 6.65
CA GLU A 125 0.84 25.82 6.67
C GLU A 125 0.19 26.53 5.47
N LYS A 126 -0.03 25.81 4.36
CA LYS A 126 -0.57 26.33 3.09
C LYS A 126 -2.01 25.88 2.82
N ASP A 127 -2.73 25.49 3.84
CA ASP A 127 -4.13 25.06 3.76
C ASP A 127 -4.36 23.89 2.79
N PHE A 128 -3.35 23.01 2.62
CA PHE A 128 -3.34 21.84 1.72
C PHE A 128 -3.58 22.15 0.23
N ALA A 129 -3.23 23.33 -0.22
CA ALA A 129 -3.28 23.71 -1.63
C ALA A 129 -2.14 23.04 -2.41
N PHE A 130 -2.29 21.74 -2.69
CA PHE A 130 -1.31 20.98 -3.47
C PHE A 130 -1.48 21.22 -4.97
N ASN A 131 -0.36 21.38 -5.67
CA ASN A 131 -0.36 21.43 -7.13
C ASN A 131 -0.48 20.02 -7.74
N ILE A 132 -0.73 19.96 -9.06
CA ILE A 132 -0.97 18.70 -9.77
C ILE A 132 0.19 17.68 -9.65
N PHE A 133 1.44 18.14 -9.58
CA PHE A 133 2.60 17.26 -9.45
C PHE A 133 2.67 16.67 -8.04
N GLU A 134 2.36 17.46 -7.01
CA GLU A 134 2.28 17.02 -5.62
C GLU A 134 1.16 15.99 -5.44
N LEU A 135 -0.01 16.23 -6.00
CA LEU A 135 -1.13 15.29 -6.00
C LEU A 135 -0.75 13.95 -6.65
N GLN A 136 -0.04 13.97 -7.78
CA GLN A 136 0.44 12.74 -8.42
C GLN A 136 1.44 11.96 -7.55
N HIS A 137 2.24 12.63 -6.72
CA HIS A 137 3.15 11.95 -5.80
C HIS A 137 2.39 11.35 -4.60
N ILE A 138 1.36 12.02 -4.10
CA ILE A 138 0.45 11.48 -3.07
C ILE A 138 -0.23 10.22 -3.60
N ILE A 139 -0.79 10.26 -4.81
CA ILE A 139 -1.41 9.09 -5.47
C ILE A 139 -0.42 7.93 -5.55
N ARG A 140 0.80 8.17 -6.02
CA ARG A 140 1.85 7.15 -6.13
C ARG A 140 2.19 6.51 -4.78
N TRP A 141 2.23 7.31 -3.73
CA TRP A 141 2.46 6.83 -2.38
C TRP A 141 1.31 5.95 -1.88
N LEU A 142 0.05 6.36 -2.09
CA LEU A 142 -1.14 5.58 -1.74
C LEU A 142 -1.20 4.26 -2.51
N GLU A 143 -0.86 4.26 -3.80
CA GLU A 143 -0.76 3.04 -4.61
C GLU A 143 0.35 2.09 -4.10
N THR A 144 1.44 2.65 -3.58
CA THR A 144 2.50 1.85 -2.96
C THR A 144 1.99 1.17 -1.68
N ILE A 145 1.20 1.86 -0.88
CA ILE A 145 0.56 1.28 0.32
C ILE A 145 -0.41 0.17 -0.07
N ASP A 146 -1.29 0.39 -1.06
CA ASP A 146 -2.21 -0.65 -1.55
C ASP A 146 -1.47 -1.91 -2.00
N TYR A 147 -0.43 -1.77 -2.82
CA TYR A 147 0.39 -2.90 -3.26
C TYR A 147 1.00 -3.65 -2.07
N LYS A 148 1.61 -2.93 -1.12
CA LYS A 148 2.19 -3.53 0.08
C LYS A 148 1.12 -4.29 0.89
N PHE A 149 -0.09 -3.75 1.02
CA PHE A 149 -1.22 -4.42 1.68
C PHE A 149 -1.63 -5.70 0.99
N GLN A 150 -1.73 -5.69 -0.33
CA GLN A 150 -2.09 -6.88 -1.11
C GLN A 150 -1.08 -8.01 -0.89
N ILE A 151 0.22 -7.69 -0.92
CA ILE A 151 1.29 -8.67 -0.64
C ILE A 151 1.22 -9.17 0.80
N MET A 152 1.04 -8.29 1.79
CA MET A 152 0.91 -8.70 3.19
C MET A 152 -0.28 -9.64 3.39
N ASN A 153 -1.45 -9.26 2.90
CA ASN A 153 -2.67 -10.05 3.07
C ASN A 153 -2.49 -11.47 2.54
N ILE A 154 -1.93 -11.60 1.33
CA ILE A 154 -1.76 -12.92 0.74
C ILE A 154 -0.67 -13.75 1.44
N SER A 155 0.44 -13.12 1.83
CA SER A 155 1.51 -13.82 2.54
C SER A 155 1.12 -14.26 3.95
N LYS A 156 0.17 -13.54 4.58
CA LYS A 156 -0.25 -13.80 5.96
C LYS A 156 -1.44 -14.75 6.08
N LYS A 157 -2.08 -15.14 4.99
CA LYS A 157 -3.23 -16.06 5.03
C LYS A 157 -2.93 -17.38 5.74
N PHE A 158 -1.65 -17.75 5.85
CA PHE A 158 -1.18 -19.00 6.41
C PHE A 158 -0.66 -18.92 7.84
N LEU A 159 -0.53 -17.71 8.39
CA LEU A 159 -0.11 -17.57 9.77
C LEU A 159 -1.26 -17.90 10.71
N SER A 160 -1.01 -18.76 11.68
CA SER A 160 -1.95 -19.00 12.77
C SER A 160 -2.18 -17.69 13.53
N PRO A 161 -3.41 -17.27 13.76
CA PRO A 161 -3.71 -16.10 14.56
C PRO A 161 -3.28 -16.35 16.01
N LYS A 162 -2.67 -15.35 16.65
CA LYS A 162 -2.23 -15.48 18.05
C LYS A 162 -3.39 -15.69 19.01
N ASN A 163 -4.57 -15.12 18.72
CA ASN A 163 -5.74 -15.07 19.58
C ASN A 163 -7.03 -15.50 18.88
N GLY A 164 -6.96 -16.10 17.70
CA GLY A 164 -8.10 -16.50 16.91
C GLY A 164 -8.26 -18.02 16.78
N LYS A 165 -9.42 -18.46 16.33
CA LYS A 165 -9.63 -19.87 15.98
C LYS A 165 -8.81 -20.18 14.73
N HIS A 166 -7.79 -21.01 14.89
CA HIS A 166 -7.04 -21.53 13.75
C HIS A 166 -7.90 -22.57 13.03
N ILE A 167 -8.07 -22.37 11.73
CA ILE A 167 -8.73 -23.33 10.85
C ILE A 167 -7.65 -23.92 9.94
N PRO A 168 -7.05 -25.06 10.29
CA PRO A 168 -5.86 -25.58 9.61
C PRO A 168 -6.05 -25.79 8.12
N TYR A 169 -7.22 -26.26 7.70
CA TYR A 169 -7.52 -26.52 6.29
C TYR A 169 -7.69 -25.26 5.45
N LEU A 170 -7.82 -24.08 6.04
CA LEU A 170 -7.87 -22.82 5.26
C LEU A 170 -6.56 -22.53 4.56
N SER A 171 -5.45 -23.09 5.02
CA SER A 171 -4.18 -22.99 4.29
C SER A 171 -4.22 -23.67 2.92
N ASP A 172 -5.01 -24.71 2.76
CA ASP A 172 -5.13 -25.49 1.52
C ASP A 172 -6.27 -24.97 0.63
N PHE A 173 -7.12 -24.09 1.17
CA PHE A 173 -8.22 -23.53 0.41
C PHE A 173 -7.77 -22.49 -0.60
N PRO A 174 -8.38 -22.44 -1.78
CA PRO A 174 -8.20 -21.33 -2.72
C PRO A 174 -8.57 -20.00 -2.07
N LEU A 175 -7.75 -18.98 -2.29
CA LEU A 175 -7.91 -17.68 -1.63
C LEU A 175 -9.28 -17.01 -1.90
N TYR A 176 -9.89 -17.30 -3.06
CA TYR A 176 -11.21 -16.76 -3.39
C TYR A 176 -12.34 -17.20 -2.45
N LEU A 177 -12.19 -18.36 -1.80
CA LEU A 177 -13.14 -18.84 -0.78
C LEU A 177 -13.02 -18.07 0.54
N LEU A 178 -11.88 -17.41 0.76
CA LEU A 178 -11.61 -16.59 1.93
C LEU A 178 -12.05 -15.12 1.76
N LEU A 179 -12.50 -14.76 0.57
CA LEU A 179 -13.02 -13.43 0.22
C LEU A 179 -14.49 -13.55 -0.24
N PRO A 180 -15.43 -13.88 0.66
CA PRO A 180 -16.77 -14.32 0.32
C PRO A 180 -17.56 -13.36 -0.56
N ASN A 181 -17.26 -12.06 -0.48
CA ASN A 181 -18.06 -11.04 -1.17
C ASN A 181 -17.61 -10.74 -2.61
N LYS A 182 -16.55 -11.37 -3.12
CA LYS A 182 -15.99 -10.98 -4.43
C LYS A 182 -15.68 -12.11 -5.41
N GLY A 183 -15.85 -13.39 -5.06
CA GLY A 183 -15.70 -14.54 -5.99
C GLY A 183 -14.34 -14.58 -6.72
N TYR A 184 -13.23 -14.26 -6.05
CA TYR A 184 -11.92 -14.24 -6.68
C TYR A 184 -11.34 -15.65 -6.82
N SER A 185 -11.04 -16.05 -8.04
CA SER A 185 -10.17 -17.21 -8.31
C SER A 185 -8.70 -16.87 -8.02
N PRO A 186 -7.81 -17.86 -7.81
CA PRO A 186 -6.37 -17.64 -7.71
C PRO A 186 -5.80 -16.81 -8.86
N ALA A 187 -6.25 -17.03 -10.08
CA ALA A 187 -5.87 -16.25 -11.25
C ALA A 187 -6.31 -14.77 -11.13
N LYS A 188 -7.50 -14.52 -10.62
CA LYS A 188 -8.01 -13.16 -10.42
C LYS A 188 -7.21 -12.41 -9.36
N ILE A 189 -6.87 -13.08 -8.26
CA ILE A 189 -6.04 -12.51 -7.19
C ILE A 189 -4.66 -12.15 -7.72
N LEU A 190 -4.00 -13.06 -8.43
CA LEU A 190 -2.71 -12.80 -9.06
C LEU A 190 -2.79 -11.62 -10.04
N SER A 191 -3.86 -11.57 -10.85
CA SER A 191 -4.10 -10.48 -11.78
C SER A 191 -4.22 -9.12 -11.07
N THR A 192 -4.94 -9.08 -9.94
CA THR A 192 -5.11 -7.87 -9.12
C THR A 192 -3.77 -7.39 -8.54
N ILE A 193 -2.97 -8.30 -7.97
CA ILE A 193 -1.64 -7.99 -7.43
C ILE A 193 -0.70 -7.52 -8.55
N ARG A 194 -0.72 -8.21 -9.70
CA ARG A 194 0.06 -7.81 -10.88
C ARG A 194 -0.30 -6.42 -11.36
N TYR A 195 -1.58 -6.09 -11.36
CA TYR A 195 -2.04 -4.76 -11.73
C TYR A 195 -1.57 -3.70 -10.74
N ALA A 196 -1.70 -3.95 -9.44
CA ALA A 196 -1.18 -3.07 -8.40
C ALA A 196 0.33 -2.83 -8.54
N HIS A 197 1.13 -3.89 -8.75
CA HIS A 197 2.56 -3.75 -8.98
C HIS A 197 2.88 -2.93 -10.24
N LYS A 198 2.16 -3.16 -11.34
CA LYS A 198 2.32 -2.39 -12.60
C LYS A 198 1.94 -0.92 -12.43
N ARG A 199 0.95 -0.58 -11.61
CA ARG A 199 0.58 0.80 -11.31
C ARG A 199 1.76 1.60 -10.77
N LEU A 200 2.63 1.00 -9.95
CA LEU A 200 3.83 1.67 -9.43
C LEU A 200 4.79 2.11 -10.54
N ALA A 201 4.76 1.46 -11.71
CA ALA A 201 5.58 1.78 -12.88
C ALA A 201 4.98 2.82 -13.82
N VAL A 202 3.74 3.28 -13.58
CA VAL A 202 3.08 4.32 -14.38
C VAL A 202 3.66 5.68 -14.01
N LYS A 203 4.14 6.43 -15.01
CA LYS A 203 4.78 7.73 -14.81
C LYS A 203 3.76 8.83 -14.52
N ASP A 204 2.72 8.90 -15.33
CA ASP A 204 1.72 9.96 -15.26
C ASP A 204 0.48 9.49 -14.50
N LYS A 205 0.04 10.29 -13.53
CA LYS A 205 -1.14 10.06 -12.70
C LYS A 205 -2.18 11.19 -12.87
N ALA A 206 -2.03 12.05 -13.85
CA ALA A 206 -2.91 13.20 -14.02
C ALA A 206 -4.38 12.82 -14.12
N ASN A 207 -4.70 11.72 -14.82
CA ASN A 207 -6.07 11.24 -14.99
C ASN A 207 -6.71 10.71 -13.70
N HIS A 208 -5.92 10.49 -12.64
CA HIS A 208 -6.39 10.00 -11.34
C HIS A 208 -6.51 11.11 -10.28
N VAL A 209 -6.17 12.35 -10.61
CA VAL A 209 -6.14 13.45 -9.63
C VAL A 209 -7.52 13.72 -9.04
N ASN A 210 -8.57 13.67 -9.86
CA ASN A 210 -9.95 13.83 -9.37
C ASN A 210 -10.47 12.64 -8.53
N SER A 211 -9.74 11.53 -8.51
CA SER A 211 -10.06 10.36 -7.68
C SER A 211 -9.40 10.43 -6.30
N LEU A 212 -8.54 11.44 -6.06
CA LEU A 212 -7.93 11.74 -4.77
C LEU A 212 -8.68 12.88 -4.11
N LEU A 213 -9.16 12.63 -2.90
CA LEU A 213 -9.82 13.62 -2.05
C LEU A 213 -8.97 13.88 -0.82
N ILE A 214 -8.91 15.14 -0.44
CA ILE A 214 -8.15 15.62 0.71
C ILE A 214 -9.10 16.35 1.63
N PHE A 215 -9.13 15.92 2.90
CA PHE A 215 -9.99 16.48 3.93
C PHE A 215 -9.12 17.02 5.06
N LYS A 216 -9.63 18.04 5.76
CA LYS A 216 -9.13 18.42 7.07
C LYS A 216 -9.75 17.52 8.12
N THR A 217 -8.96 17.12 9.12
CA THR A 217 -9.46 16.36 10.25
C THR A 217 -9.10 17.01 11.58
N SER A 218 -10.01 16.89 12.55
CA SER A 218 -9.79 17.22 13.97
C SER A 218 -9.53 15.98 14.82
N ASN A 219 -9.56 14.78 14.24
CA ASN A 219 -9.34 13.54 14.95
C ASN A 219 -7.93 13.51 15.58
N GLN A 220 -7.81 12.87 16.75
CA GLN A 220 -6.56 12.75 17.49
C GLN A 220 -5.84 11.42 17.24
N HIS A 221 -6.51 10.46 16.59
CA HIS A 221 -6.03 9.12 16.34
C HIS A 221 -5.86 8.86 14.86
N PHE A 222 -4.85 8.07 14.52
CA PHE A 222 -4.67 7.54 13.18
C PHE A 222 -5.81 6.57 12.86
N HIS A 223 -6.48 6.80 11.72
CA HIS A 223 -7.47 5.89 11.17
C HIS A 223 -7.06 5.42 9.79
N PHE A 224 -7.39 4.18 9.51
CA PHE A 224 -7.11 3.55 8.24
C PHE A 224 -8.19 2.53 7.94
N PHE A 225 -8.76 2.60 6.75
CA PHE A 225 -9.52 1.52 6.17
C PHE A 225 -9.26 1.42 4.67
N HIS A 226 -9.35 0.22 4.15
CA HIS A 226 -8.90 -0.11 2.82
C HIS A 226 -9.70 -1.27 2.25
N THR A 227 -10.18 -1.12 1.03
CA THR A 227 -10.69 -2.22 0.23
C THR A 227 -9.73 -2.47 -0.91
N ILE A 228 -9.18 -3.69 -0.96
CA ILE A 228 -8.17 -4.08 -1.95
C ILE A 228 -8.63 -3.69 -3.35
N ASP A 229 -7.77 -2.96 -4.06
CA ASP A 229 -7.95 -2.57 -5.46
C ASP A 229 -9.21 -1.71 -5.72
N ASP A 230 -9.81 -1.14 -4.69
CA ASP A 230 -10.98 -0.29 -4.78
C ASP A 230 -10.67 1.12 -4.26
N PHE A 231 -10.49 1.25 -2.95
CA PHE A 231 -10.15 2.53 -2.34
C PHE A 231 -9.25 2.37 -1.10
N ILE A 232 -8.66 3.48 -0.69
CA ILE A 232 -7.92 3.63 0.57
C ILE A 232 -8.33 4.93 1.26
N PHE A 233 -8.51 4.85 2.58
CA PHE A 233 -8.66 6.00 3.46
C PHE A 233 -7.54 5.99 4.50
N LEU A 234 -6.92 7.14 4.67
CA LEU A 234 -5.87 7.40 5.66
C LEU A 234 -6.15 8.72 6.36
N GLU A 235 -6.26 8.68 7.67
CA GLU A 235 -6.36 9.88 8.51
C GLU A 235 -5.10 10.03 9.35
N ILE A 236 -4.38 11.13 9.17
CA ILE A 236 -3.05 11.38 9.73
C ILE A 236 -3.12 12.60 10.66
N PRO A 237 -3.44 12.39 11.94
CA PRO A 237 -3.79 13.47 12.90
C PRO A 237 -2.73 14.53 13.09
N GLN A 238 -1.45 14.13 13.09
CA GLN A 238 -0.35 15.09 13.33
C GLN A 238 -0.20 16.14 12.22
N TYR A 239 -0.77 15.89 11.05
CA TYR A 239 -0.84 16.84 9.94
C TYR A 239 -2.26 17.37 9.71
N LYS A 240 -3.24 16.99 10.55
CA LYS A 240 -4.66 17.35 10.41
C LYS A 240 -5.22 17.09 9.01
N ILE A 241 -4.75 16.02 8.36
CA ILE A 241 -5.11 15.62 7.00
C ILE A 241 -5.75 14.24 6.99
N ALA A 242 -6.79 14.08 6.16
CA ALA A 242 -7.31 12.79 5.77
C ALA A 242 -7.33 12.68 4.24
N LEU A 243 -6.99 11.50 3.73
CA LEU A 243 -6.89 11.20 2.31
C LEU A 243 -7.84 10.08 1.97
N PHE A 244 -8.62 10.24 0.92
CA PHE A 244 -9.41 9.18 0.31
C PHE A 244 -9.03 9.06 -1.17
N TYR A 245 -8.70 7.84 -1.63
CA TYR A 245 -8.29 7.62 -3.01
C TYR A 245 -8.94 6.37 -3.59
N PHE A 246 -9.54 6.50 -4.77
CA PHE A 246 -10.07 5.39 -5.57
C PHE A 246 -9.03 4.90 -6.57
N PHE A 247 -8.68 3.62 -6.52
CA PHE A 247 -7.59 3.08 -7.33
C PHE A 247 -7.94 2.85 -8.80
N LYS A 248 -9.15 2.44 -9.10
CA LYS A 248 -9.61 2.09 -10.45
C LYS A 248 -10.47 3.15 -11.09
N GLU A 249 -11.27 3.83 -10.28
CA GLU A 249 -12.20 4.80 -10.81
C GLU A 249 -11.49 6.11 -11.13
N GLN A 250 -11.77 6.60 -12.33
CA GLN A 250 -11.30 7.89 -12.80
C GLN A 250 -12.51 8.81 -12.91
N PHE A 251 -12.55 9.83 -12.08
CA PHE A 251 -13.63 10.79 -12.09
C PHE A 251 -13.28 12.00 -12.96
N LYS A 252 -14.25 12.45 -13.75
CA LYS A 252 -14.10 13.70 -14.52
C LYS A 252 -14.11 14.92 -13.60
N GLU A 253 -14.89 14.83 -12.51
CA GLU A 253 -15.08 15.90 -11.53
C GLU A 253 -14.85 15.39 -10.11
N THR A 254 -14.16 16.16 -9.30
CA THR A 254 -13.89 15.85 -7.90
C THR A 254 -15.18 15.79 -7.07
N THR A 255 -16.22 16.53 -7.44
CA THR A 255 -17.52 16.54 -6.77
C THR A 255 -18.21 15.17 -6.79
N VAL A 256 -18.08 14.42 -7.89
CA VAL A 256 -18.63 13.07 -8.02
C VAL A 256 -17.86 12.09 -7.13
N ALA A 257 -16.53 12.18 -7.16
CA ALA A 257 -15.67 11.38 -6.28
C ALA A 257 -15.98 11.66 -4.79
N TYR A 258 -16.19 12.93 -4.43
CA TYR A 258 -16.52 13.36 -3.08
C TYR A 258 -17.81 12.71 -2.57
N LYS A 259 -18.90 12.79 -3.35
CA LYS A 259 -20.18 12.16 -2.97
C LYS A 259 -20.01 10.67 -2.68
N LYS A 260 -19.33 9.96 -3.59
CA LYS A 260 -19.08 8.52 -3.44
C LYS A 260 -18.20 8.20 -2.22
N ALA A 261 -17.17 9.00 -1.98
CA ALA A 261 -16.30 8.81 -0.81
C ALA A 261 -17.07 9.04 0.50
N MET A 262 -17.95 10.06 0.57
CA MET A 262 -18.79 10.32 1.74
C MET A 262 -19.79 9.18 2.01
N GLU A 263 -20.33 8.53 0.98
CA GLU A 263 -21.15 7.34 1.16
C GLU A 263 -20.39 6.18 1.83
N VAL A 264 -19.11 6.03 1.49
CA VAL A 264 -18.23 5.01 2.12
C VAL A 264 -17.88 5.42 3.54
N ILE A 265 -17.43 6.66 3.74
CA ILE A 265 -17.04 7.19 5.06
C ILE A 265 -18.21 7.08 6.05
N ASN A 266 -19.40 7.52 5.68
CA ASN A 266 -20.59 7.48 6.54
C ASN A 266 -21.08 6.05 6.89
N LYS A 267 -20.61 5.03 6.19
CA LYS A 267 -20.90 3.62 6.54
C LYS A 267 -19.89 3.04 7.54
N VAL A 268 -18.74 3.68 7.67
CA VAL A 268 -17.64 3.22 8.53
C VAL A 268 -17.60 3.99 9.85
N TYR A 269 -17.97 5.27 9.81
CA TYR A 269 -18.09 6.16 10.97
C TYR A 269 -19.54 6.34 11.38
#